data_80d075f583bda39fca7ad85c190b38aa
#
_entry.id   80d075f583bda39fca7ad85c190b38aa
#
_cell.length_a   1.000
_cell.length_b   1.000
_cell.length_c   1.000
_cell.angle_alpha   90.00
_cell.angle_beta   90.00
_cell.angle_gamma   90.00
#
_symmetry.space_group_name_H-M   'P 1'
#
loop_
_entity.id
_entity.type
_entity.pdbx_description
1 polymer ?
#
loop_
_entity_poly.entity_id
_entity_poly.type
_entity_poly.pdbx_seq_one_letter_code
_entity_poly.pdbx_strand_id
1 'polypeptide(L)'
;EELLAFELKEWDVLEVLESKNGKYIDITLLNEVIYGQITGKENDGKYTYVCVDDIKYKLSDYALKTSQKYIMGEYAYFYLNANDEIVAENRKKGGDYRCGVLVEVREITEKIDTNCVLKVFDESGKTVKMKCRKNIKLDGKIYKNLDKFYTEINNIFDGKFQLIRYKTDDTDTLTNIDTLKVNEEEDKSICARMGKSIDGIYSAGRNFDGKIQLDEDTKVFVVPEDGN
;
A
#
# COMPACT_ATOMS: atom_id res chain seq x y z
N GLU A 1 -0.81 -19.11 21.85
CA GLU A 1 0.60 -18.69 21.63
C GLU A 1 0.86 -17.56 22.64
N GLU A 2 1.95 -17.64 23.36
CA GLU A 2 2.30 -16.66 24.38
C GLU A 2 3.00 -15.48 23.69
N LEU A 3 2.46 -14.29 23.82
CA LEU A 3 3.05 -13.08 23.24
C LEU A 3 4.27 -12.66 24.04
N LEU A 4 5.43 -12.61 23.40
CA LEU A 4 6.66 -12.16 24.04
C LEU A 4 6.86 -10.65 23.85
N ALA A 5 7.19 -9.94 24.92
CA ALA A 5 7.29 -8.45 24.91
C ALA A 5 8.29 -7.91 23.86
N PHE A 6 9.29 -8.67 23.45
CA PHE A 6 10.24 -8.26 22.42
C PHE A 6 9.72 -8.44 20.97
N GLU A 7 8.56 -9.07 20.78
CA GLU A 7 7.89 -9.22 19.48
C GLU A 7 7.00 -8.02 19.16
N LEU A 8 6.74 -7.15 20.15
CA LEU A 8 5.96 -5.93 19.98
C LEU A 8 6.73 -4.90 19.15
N LYS A 9 6.01 -4.26 18.24
CA LYS A 9 6.52 -3.22 17.35
C LYS A 9 5.85 -1.88 17.65
N GLU A 10 6.48 -0.82 17.23
CA GLU A 10 5.86 0.51 17.24
C GLU A 10 4.54 0.45 16.43
N TRP A 11 3.47 0.97 16.99
CA TRP A 11 2.10 1.00 16.43
C TRP A 11 1.28 -0.29 16.58
N ASP A 12 1.77 -1.30 17.25
CA ASP A 12 0.94 -2.44 17.62
C ASP A 12 -0.19 -1.99 18.55
N VAL A 13 -1.41 -2.44 18.26
CA VAL A 13 -2.58 -2.19 19.11
C VAL A 13 -2.75 -3.34 20.08
N LEU A 14 -2.75 -3.03 21.35
CA LEU A 14 -2.94 -4.00 22.41
C LEU A 14 -4.31 -3.81 23.05
N GLU A 15 -5.12 -4.86 23.09
CA GLU A 15 -6.28 -4.94 23.96
C GLU A 15 -5.85 -5.50 25.31
N VAL A 16 -6.11 -4.75 26.38
CA VAL A 16 -5.71 -5.14 27.73
C VAL A 16 -6.96 -5.32 28.58
N LEU A 17 -7.19 -6.55 29.01
CA LEU A 17 -8.28 -6.91 29.92
C LEU A 17 -7.73 -7.18 31.30
N GLU A 18 -8.13 -6.38 32.28
CA GLU A 18 -7.74 -6.55 33.66
C GLU A 18 -8.91 -7.08 34.50
N SER A 19 -8.64 -8.11 35.31
CA SER A 19 -9.63 -8.61 36.25
C SER A 19 -9.94 -7.59 37.36
N LYS A 20 -11.17 -7.56 37.86
CA LYS A 20 -11.64 -6.61 38.91
C LYS A 20 -10.75 -6.55 40.17
N ASN A 21 -10.02 -7.61 40.44
CA ASN A 21 -9.10 -7.70 41.59
C ASN A 21 -7.64 -7.44 41.23
N GLY A 22 -7.34 -7.06 40.00
CA GLY A 22 -5.99 -6.76 39.51
C GLY A 22 -5.03 -7.95 39.46
N LYS A 23 -5.52 -9.18 39.65
CA LYS A 23 -4.68 -10.36 39.73
C LYS A 23 -4.35 -11.00 38.38
N TYR A 24 -5.17 -10.72 37.38
CA TYR A 24 -5.01 -11.27 36.04
C TYR A 24 -5.11 -10.14 35.03
N ILE A 25 -4.18 -10.13 34.11
CA ILE A 25 -4.15 -9.24 32.95
C ILE A 25 -4.03 -10.14 31.72
N ASP A 26 -4.95 -9.96 30.80
CA ASP A 26 -4.92 -10.59 29.48
C ASP A 26 -4.59 -9.53 28.43
N ILE A 27 -3.62 -9.82 27.56
CA ILE A 27 -3.15 -8.90 26.53
C ILE A 27 -3.26 -9.59 25.17
N THR A 28 -4.05 -9.00 24.29
CA THR A 28 -4.23 -9.49 22.92
C THR A 28 -3.66 -8.48 21.94
N LEU A 29 -2.80 -8.94 21.05
CA LEU A 29 -2.29 -8.13 19.93
C LEU A 29 -3.32 -8.09 18.82
N LEU A 30 -3.73 -6.88 18.42
CA LEU A 30 -4.64 -6.62 17.32
C LEU A 30 -3.87 -6.06 16.13
N ASN A 31 -3.96 -6.72 14.98
CA ASN A 31 -3.18 -6.40 13.78
C ASN A 31 -4.05 -5.79 12.66
N GLU A 32 -5.22 -5.25 12.99
CA GLU A 32 -6.08 -4.68 11.97
C GLU A 32 -5.70 -3.23 11.67
N VAL A 33 -5.21 -3.02 10.45
CA VAL A 33 -4.75 -1.72 9.96
C VAL A 33 -5.39 -1.44 8.61
N ILE A 34 -5.96 -0.26 8.46
CA ILE A 34 -6.45 0.25 7.18
C ILE A 34 -5.62 1.45 6.74
N TYR A 35 -5.41 1.58 5.43
CA TYR A 35 -4.78 2.74 4.83
C TYR A 35 -5.74 3.38 3.85
N GLY A 36 -5.92 4.70 3.93
CA GLY A 36 -6.81 5.40 3.03
C GLY A 36 -6.78 6.91 3.22
N GLN A 37 -7.54 7.59 2.38
CA GLN A 37 -7.70 9.04 2.45
C GLN A 37 -8.81 9.42 3.42
N ILE A 38 -8.59 10.43 4.24
CA ILE A 38 -9.63 11.01 5.07
C ILE A 38 -10.59 11.81 4.18
N THR A 39 -11.78 11.27 3.94
CA THR A 39 -12.80 11.88 3.08
C THR A 39 -13.89 12.60 3.86
N GLY A 40 -13.98 12.37 5.17
CA GLY A 40 -15.02 12.98 6.01
C GLY A 40 -14.74 12.92 7.50
N LYS A 41 -15.40 13.81 8.22
CA LYS A 41 -15.54 13.78 9.67
C LYS A 41 -17.00 14.03 10.03
N GLU A 42 -17.52 13.25 10.92
CA GLU A 42 -18.90 13.38 11.38
C GLU A 42 -18.99 13.28 12.91
N ASN A 43 -19.96 13.95 13.48
CA ASN A 43 -20.29 13.84 14.89
C ASN A 43 -21.83 13.79 15.02
N ASP A 44 -22.34 12.75 15.63
CA ASP A 44 -23.79 12.57 15.84
C ASP A 44 -24.26 13.04 17.20
N GLY A 45 -23.40 13.72 17.97
CA GLY A 45 -23.67 14.18 19.35
C GLY A 45 -23.33 13.16 20.43
N LYS A 46 -23.18 11.89 20.06
CA LYS A 46 -22.76 10.81 20.96
C LYS A 46 -21.38 10.26 20.60
N TYR A 47 -21.11 10.11 19.30
CA TYR A 47 -19.88 9.54 18.77
C TYR A 47 -19.26 10.43 17.69
N THR A 48 -17.95 10.37 17.58
CA THR A 48 -17.20 11.00 16.49
C THR A 48 -16.71 9.94 15.53
N TYR A 49 -16.82 10.25 14.25
CA TYR A 49 -16.44 9.34 13.16
C TYR A 49 -15.44 10.01 12.21
N VAL A 50 -14.63 9.19 11.59
CA VAL A 50 -13.78 9.55 10.46
C VAL A 50 -14.17 8.68 9.27
N CYS A 51 -14.36 9.28 8.11
CA CYS A 51 -14.56 8.55 6.87
C CYS A 51 -13.20 8.35 6.21
N VAL A 52 -12.85 7.10 5.96
CA VAL A 52 -11.64 6.71 5.24
C VAL A 52 -12.07 6.04 3.94
N ASP A 53 -11.74 6.65 2.79
CA ASP A 53 -12.22 6.21 1.47
C ASP A 53 -13.75 6.01 1.44
N ASP A 54 -14.49 6.98 2.01
CA ASP A 54 -15.96 6.99 2.15
C ASP A 54 -16.55 5.90 3.05
N ILE A 55 -15.71 5.12 3.74
CA ILE A 55 -16.15 4.18 4.77
C ILE A 55 -16.07 4.86 6.14
N LYS A 56 -17.18 4.82 6.88
CA LYS A 56 -17.31 5.48 8.18
C LYS A 56 -16.79 4.59 9.30
N TYR A 57 -15.80 5.10 10.05
CA TYR A 57 -15.22 4.45 11.22
C TYR A 57 -15.45 5.31 12.46
N LYS A 58 -15.85 4.70 13.54
CA LYS A 58 -15.98 5.38 14.85
C LYS A 58 -14.57 5.61 15.44
N LEU A 59 -14.37 6.74 16.08
CA LEU A 59 -13.19 6.95 16.91
C LEU A 59 -13.40 6.31 18.30
N SER A 60 -12.39 5.56 18.76
CA SER A 60 -12.39 5.03 20.11
C SER A 60 -12.22 6.15 21.15
N ASP A 61 -12.55 5.86 22.41
CA ASP A 61 -12.31 6.79 23.52
C ASP A 61 -10.83 7.13 23.68
N TYR A 62 -9.94 6.23 23.30
CA TYR A 62 -8.50 6.46 23.29
C TYR A 62 -8.12 7.49 22.22
N ALA A 63 -8.58 7.31 21.00
CA ALA A 63 -8.32 8.22 19.89
C ALA A 63 -8.84 9.64 20.18
N LEU A 64 -10.00 9.76 20.86
CA LEU A 64 -10.57 11.05 21.24
C LEU A 64 -9.75 11.79 22.30
N LYS A 65 -9.01 11.07 23.14
CA LYS A 65 -8.14 11.64 24.18
C LYS A 65 -6.75 12.03 23.65
N THR A 66 -6.35 11.49 22.52
CA THR A 66 -5.08 11.81 21.89
C THR A 66 -5.22 13.08 21.04
N SER A 67 -4.12 13.84 20.88
CA SER A 67 -4.11 15.08 20.09
C SER A 67 -4.06 14.83 18.58
N GLN A 68 -4.55 13.70 18.10
CA GLN A 68 -4.52 13.34 16.69
C GLN A 68 -5.41 14.26 15.85
N LYS A 69 -4.88 14.74 14.74
CA LYS A 69 -5.58 15.67 13.85
C LYS A 69 -5.94 14.94 12.56
N TYR A 70 -7.13 14.41 12.49
CA TYR A 70 -7.66 13.82 11.24
C TYR A 70 -7.90 14.93 10.21
N ILE A 71 -6.97 15.14 9.28
CA ILE A 71 -7.03 16.22 8.28
C ILE A 71 -7.64 15.70 6.99
N MET A 72 -8.70 16.35 6.53
CA MET A 72 -9.38 16.05 5.27
C MET A 72 -8.42 16.07 4.09
N GLY A 73 -8.52 15.06 3.23
CA GLY A 73 -7.70 14.92 2.03
C GLY A 73 -6.34 14.25 2.25
N GLU A 74 -5.89 14.09 3.50
CA GLU A 74 -4.63 13.40 3.79
C GLU A 74 -4.82 11.89 3.86
N TYR A 75 -3.76 11.17 3.50
CA TYR A 75 -3.66 9.72 3.63
C TYR A 75 -2.98 9.35 4.94
N ALA A 76 -3.50 8.31 5.60
CA ALA A 76 -2.92 7.79 6.84
C ALA A 76 -3.16 6.28 6.98
N TYR A 77 -2.37 5.65 7.83
CA TYR A 77 -2.68 4.34 8.40
C TYR A 77 -3.56 4.53 9.62
N PHE A 78 -4.63 3.76 9.70
CA PHE A 78 -5.53 3.77 10.84
C PHE A 78 -5.52 2.39 11.48
N TYR A 79 -5.23 2.37 12.76
CA TYR A 79 -5.15 1.16 13.57
C TYR A 79 -6.49 0.96 14.26
N LEU A 80 -7.04 -0.24 14.16
CA LEU A 80 -8.37 -0.56 14.67
C LEU A 80 -8.28 -1.41 15.93
N ASN A 81 -9.29 -1.25 16.81
CA ASN A 81 -9.52 -2.17 17.92
C ASN A 81 -10.46 -3.31 17.51
N ALA A 82 -10.74 -4.24 18.42
CA ALA A 82 -11.61 -5.38 18.16
C ALA A 82 -13.06 -5.02 17.78
N ASN A 83 -13.46 -3.76 17.94
CA ASN A 83 -14.80 -3.26 17.57
C ASN A 83 -14.78 -2.44 16.27
N ASP A 84 -13.74 -2.56 15.46
CA ASP A 84 -13.52 -1.78 14.22
C ASP A 84 -13.50 -0.25 14.46
N GLU A 85 -13.11 0.19 15.67
CA GLU A 85 -12.98 1.60 15.99
C GLU A 85 -11.51 2.03 15.79
N ILE A 86 -11.32 3.23 15.21
CA ILE A 86 -9.97 3.80 15.08
C ILE A 86 -9.42 4.16 16.46
N VAL A 87 -8.28 3.59 16.80
CA VAL A 87 -7.54 3.90 18.04
C VAL A 87 -6.37 4.84 17.81
N ALA A 88 -5.76 4.79 16.63
CA ALA A 88 -4.64 5.66 16.27
C ALA A 88 -4.59 5.91 14.76
N GLU A 89 -4.00 7.05 14.39
CA GLU A 89 -3.58 7.31 13.02
C GLU A 89 -2.06 7.49 12.95
N ASN A 90 -1.44 6.96 11.91
CA ASN A 90 -0.04 7.17 11.61
C ASN A 90 0.11 7.77 10.22
N ARG A 91 0.65 8.99 10.16
CA ARG A 91 0.93 9.73 8.92
C ARG A 91 2.36 9.60 8.46
N LYS A 92 3.14 8.72 9.06
CA LYS A 92 4.42 8.39 8.45
C LYS A 92 4.12 8.08 6.99
N LYS A 93 4.67 8.87 6.09
CA LYS A 93 4.58 8.66 4.65
C LYS A 93 4.71 7.17 4.42
N GLY A 94 3.61 6.55 4.03
CA GLY A 94 3.63 5.17 3.58
C GLY A 94 4.83 5.07 2.65
N GLY A 95 5.62 4.03 2.78
CA GLY A 95 6.97 3.96 2.23
C GLY A 95 7.09 4.66 0.88
N ASP A 96 8.20 5.28 0.62
CA ASP A 96 8.41 6.00 -0.64
C ASP A 96 8.05 5.07 -1.80
N TYR A 97 7.55 5.66 -2.87
CA TYR A 97 7.31 4.88 -4.07
C TYR A 97 8.60 4.18 -4.48
N ARG A 98 8.51 2.90 -4.68
CA ARG A 98 9.58 2.07 -5.24
C ARG A 98 9.27 1.75 -6.69
N CYS A 99 10.30 1.58 -7.49
CA CYS A 99 10.17 1.12 -8.87
C CYS A 99 10.44 -0.38 -8.95
N GLY A 100 9.82 -1.04 -9.91
CA GLY A 100 10.05 -2.45 -10.17
C GLY A 100 9.41 -2.90 -11.47
N VAL A 101 9.72 -4.11 -11.88
CA VAL A 101 9.11 -4.73 -13.06
C VAL A 101 8.13 -5.78 -12.59
N LEU A 102 6.86 -5.63 -12.98
CA LEU A 102 5.83 -6.63 -12.76
C LEU A 102 6.12 -7.85 -13.63
N VAL A 103 6.38 -8.98 -12.98
CA VAL A 103 6.80 -10.23 -13.64
C VAL A 103 5.63 -11.21 -13.73
N GLU A 104 4.73 -11.19 -12.76
CA GLU A 104 3.62 -12.13 -12.70
C GLU A 104 2.46 -11.58 -11.86
N VAL A 105 1.25 -11.89 -12.28
CA VAL A 105 0.01 -11.60 -11.58
C VAL A 105 -0.68 -12.92 -11.27
N ARG A 106 -1.00 -13.19 -10.02
CA ARG A 106 -1.72 -14.40 -9.61
C ARG A 106 -2.91 -14.09 -8.75
N GLU A 107 -3.98 -14.77 -9.04
CA GLU A 107 -5.13 -14.90 -8.15
C GLU A 107 -4.92 -16.12 -7.26
N ILE A 108 -5.13 -15.97 -5.96
CA ILE A 108 -5.08 -17.07 -5.00
C ILE A 108 -6.42 -17.11 -4.28
N THR A 109 -7.18 -18.17 -4.51
CA THR A 109 -8.45 -18.40 -3.83
C THR A 109 -8.18 -19.31 -2.63
N GLU A 110 -8.31 -18.79 -1.42
CA GLU A 110 -8.25 -19.54 -0.16
C GLU A 110 -9.66 -19.62 0.41
N LYS A 111 -10.29 -20.78 0.27
CA LYS A 111 -11.64 -21.12 0.80
C LYS A 111 -12.74 -20.14 0.38
N ILE A 112 -12.81 -18.95 0.94
CA ILE A 112 -13.89 -17.97 0.74
C ILE A 112 -13.31 -16.62 0.27
N ASP A 113 -12.02 -16.36 0.52
CA ASP A 113 -11.37 -15.08 0.18
C ASP A 113 -10.49 -15.21 -1.05
N THR A 114 -10.72 -14.32 -2.02
CA THR A 114 -9.82 -14.13 -3.16
C THR A 114 -8.70 -13.17 -2.74
N ASN A 115 -7.47 -13.61 -2.90
CA ASN A 115 -6.28 -12.79 -2.74
C ASN A 115 -5.62 -12.58 -4.10
N CYS A 116 -5.08 -11.41 -4.33
CA CYS A 116 -4.24 -11.13 -5.48
C CYS A 116 -2.78 -11.01 -5.01
N VAL A 117 -1.88 -11.68 -5.70
CA VAL A 117 -0.44 -11.65 -5.42
C VAL A 117 0.29 -11.23 -6.67
N LEU A 118 1.15 -10.24 -6.54
CA LEU A 118 2.04 -9.80 -7.60
C LEU A 118 3.47 -10.26 -7.32
N LYS A 119 4.15 -10.66 -8.38
CA LYS A 119 5.58 -10.93 -8.37
C LYS A 119 6.28 -9.79 -9.07
N VAL A 120 7.15 -9.11 -8.35
CA VAL A 120 7.85 -7.91 -8.81
C VAL A 120 9.34 -8.11 -8.71
N PHE A 121 10.06 -7.82 -9.77
CA PHE A 121 11.51 -7.67 -9.75
C PHE A 121 11.80 -6.23 -9.30
N ASP A 122 12.33 -6.08 -8.11
CA ASP A 122 12.48 -4.79 -7.45
C ASP A 122 13.82 -4.11 -7.75
N GLU A 123 13.96 -2.87 -7.31
CA GLU A 123 15.17 -2.07 -7.49
C GLU A 123 16.38 -2.57 -6.70
N SER A 124 16.22 -3.54 -5.80
CA SER A 124 17.33 -4.23 -5.13
C SER A 124 17.89 -5.42 -5.94
N GLY A 125 17.33 -5.68 -7.12
CA GLY A 125 17.68 -6.81 -7.96
C GLY A 125 17.07 -8.14 -7.50
N LYS A 126 16.03 -8.12 -6.67
CA LYS A 126 15.36 -9.32 -6.17
C LYS A 126 13.95 -9.44 -6.71
N THR A 127 13.52 -10.66 -6.87
CA THR A 127 12.13 -10.96 -7.18
C THR A 127 11.37 -11.21 -5.88
N VAL A 128 10.41 -10.36 -5.59
CA VAL A 128 9.57 -10.41 -4.39
C VAL A 128 8.12 -10.73 -4.74
N LYS A 129 7.46 -11.47 -3.85
CA LYS A 129 6.01 -11.74 -3.96
C LYS A 129 5.31 -10.89 -2.91
N MET A 130 4.35 -10.10 -3.34
CA MET A 130 3.61 -9.19 -2.48
C MET A 130 2.12 -9.44 -2.63
N LYS A 131 1.41 -9.54 -1.50
CA LYS A 131 -0.05 -9.61 -1.47
C LYS A 131 -0.62 -8.21 -1.75
N CYS A 132 -1.77 -8.18 -2.37
CA CYS A 132 -2.52 -6.94 -2.58
C CYS A 132 -3.49 -6.72 -1.43
N ARG A 133 -3.58 -5.48 -0.97
CA ARG A 133 -4.50 -5.08 0.08
C ARG A 133 -5.93 -4.97 -0.46
N LYS A 134 -6.93 -5.22 0.38
CA LYS A 134 -8.29 -4.73 0.13
C LYS A 134 -8.23 -3.20 0.01
N ASN A 135 -8.92 -2.59 -0.95
CA ASN A 135 -8.85 -1.17 -1.28
C ASN A 135 -7.50 -0.73 -1.89
N ILE A 136 -6.91 -1.57 -2.74
CA ILE A 136 -5.70 -1.22 -3.46
C ILE A 136 -5.97 -0.14 -4.52
N LYS A 137 -5.03 0.78 -4.67
CA LYS A 137 -5.08 1.83 -5.69
C LYS A 137 -4.26 1.41 -6.91
N LEU A 138 -4.87 1.47 -8.10
CA LEU A 138 -4.22 1.23 -9.39
C LEU A 138 -4.44 2.44 -10.29
N ASP A 139 -3.37 3.09 -10.74
CA ASP A 139 -3.40 4.27 -11.61
C ASP A 139 -4.42 5.33 -11.14
N GLY A 140 -4.39 5.66 -9.85
CA GLY A 140 -5.28 6.64 -9.23
C GLY A 140 -6.64 6.10 -8.79
N LYS A 141 -7.10 4.96 -9.32
CA LYS A 141 -8.42 4.39 -9.04
C LYS A 141 -8.37 3.36 -7.90
N ILE A 142 -9.29 3.47 -6.94
CA ILE A 142 -9.40 2.55 -5.80
C ILE A 142 -10.26 1.34 -6.18
N TYR A 143 -9.73 0.15 -5.95
CA TYR A 143 -10.41 -1.12 -6.13
C TYR A 143 -10.74 -1.73 -4.78
N LYS A 144 -12.02 -1.68 -4.40
CA LYS A 144 -12.54 -2.29 -3.14
C LYS A 144 -12.71 -3.81 -3.25
N ASN A 145 -12.70 -4.35 -4.47
CA ASN A 145 -12.85 -5.77 -4.76
C ASN A 145 -11.60 -6.27 -5.49
N LEU A 146 -10.95 -7.28 -4.94
CA LEU A 146 -9.70 -7.83 -5.47
C LEU A 146 -9.90 -8.58 -6.79
N ASP A 147 -11.08 -9.17 -7.06
CA ASP A 147 -11.33 -9.85 -8.34
C ASP A 147 -11.35 -8.84 -9.49
N LYS A 148 -11.98 -7.66 -9.26
CA LYS A 148 -11.97 -6.57 -10.23
C LYS A 148 -10.58 -5.98 -10.41
N PHE A 149 -9.82 -5.84 -9.32
CA PHE A 149 -8.43 -5.41 -9.38
C PHE A 149 -7.59 -6.42 -10.17
N TYR A 150 -7.71 -7.71 -9.84
CA TYR A 150 -6.99 -8.78 -10.54
C TYR A 150 -7.27 -8.76 -12.05
N THR A 151 -8.53 -8.67 -12.44
CA THR A 151 -8.91 -8.58 -13.84
C THR A 151 -8.23 -7.40 -14.55
N GLU A 152 -8.24 -6.23 -13.92
CA GLU A 152 -7.65 -5.02 -14.52
C GLU A 152 -6.13 -5.12 -14.62
N ILE A 153 -5.45 -5.46 -13.53
CA ILE A 153 -3.97 -5.54 -13.53
C ILE A 153 -3.48 -6.66 -14.45
N ASN A 154 -4.21 -7.77 -14.54
CA ASN A 154 -3.87 -8.86 -15.44
C ASN A 154 -4.04 -8.48 -16.92
N ASN A 155 -5.06 -7.69 -17.25
CA ASN A 155 -5.24 -7.14 -18.58
C ASN A 155 -4.11 -6.16 -18.97
N ILE A 156 -3.64 -5.35 -18.01
CA ILE A 156 -2.52 -4.44 -18.22
C ILE A 156 -1.22 -5.23 -18.40
N PHE A 157 -1.02 -6.26 -17.59
CA PHE A 157 0.15 -7.13 -17.64
C PHE A 157 0.21 -7.92 -18.95
N ASP A 158 -0.90 -8.51 -19.41
CA ASP A 158 -1.06 -9.26 -20.67
C ASP A 158 0.13 -10.23 -20.94
N GLY A 159 0.68 -10.84 -19.89
CA GLY A 159 1.83 -11.73 -19.95
C GLY A 159 3.16 -11.05 -20.32
N LYS A 160 3.20 -9.71 -20.35
CA LYS A 160 4.40 -8.94 -20.69
C LYS A 160 4.92 -8.20 -19.47
N PHE A 161 6.24 -8.15 -19.34
CA PHE A 161 6.87 -7.38 -18.29
C PHE A 161 6.44 -5.90 -18.33
N GLN A 162 6.00 -5.40 -17.19
CA GLN A 162 5.53 -4.03 -17.03
C GLN A 162 6.37 -3.31 -15.99
N LEU A 163 6.94 -2.16 -16.34
CA LEU A 163 7.52 -1.26 -15.36
C LEU A 163 6.36 -0.68 -14.52
N ILE A 164 6.49 -0.76 -13.21
CA ILE A 164 5.53 -0.22 -12.27
C ILE A 164 6.22 0.63 -11.22
N ARG A 165 5.49 1.55 -10.66
CA ARG A 165 5.81 2.22 -9.41
C ARG A 165 4.80 1.78 -8.37
N TYR A 166 5.27 1.41 -7.19
CA TYR A 166 4.39 0.82 -6.19
C TYR A 166 4.72 1.28 -4.78
N LYS A 167 3.75 1.18 -3.89
CA LYS A 167 3.90 1.34 -2.45
C LYS A 167 3.45 0.08 -1.73
N THR A 168 4.10 -0.19 -0.60
CA THR A 168 3.65 -1.19 0.36
C THR A 168 3.35 -0.53 1.70
N ASP A 169 2.59 -1.20 2.52
CA ASP A 169 2.50 -0.91 3.95
C ASP A 169 3.66 -1.56 4.73
N ASP A 170 3.61 -1.43 6.04
CA ASP A 170 4.65 -1.95 6.94
C ASP A 170 4.72 -3.49 6.99
N THR A 171 3.73 -4.17 6.41
CA THR A 171 3.68 -5.64 6.27
C THR A 171 4.09 -6.12 4.87
N ASP A 172 4.73 -5.25 4.08
CA ASP A 172 5.07 -5.49 2.67
C ASP A 172 3.86 -5.82 1.79
N THR A 173 2.65 -5.39 2.20
CA THR A 173 1.44 -5.56 1.40
C THR A 173 1.25 -4.38 0.47
N LEU A 174 0.96 -4.65 -0.81
CA LEU A 174 0.78 -3.62 -1.83
C LEU A 174 -0.46 -2.78 -1.57
N THR A 175 -0.27 -1.47 -1.53
CA THR A 175 -1.34 -0.48 -1.32
C THR A 175 -1.63 0.36 -2.56
N ASN A 176 -0.58 0.70 -3.31
CA ASN A 176 -0.68 1.51 -4.52
C ASN A 176 0.19 0.91 -5.62
N ILE A 177 -0.30 0.95 -6.83
CA ILE A 177 0.41 0.58 -8.06
C ILE A 177 0.10 1.63 -9.11
N ASP A 178 1.12 2.11 -9.74
CA ASP A 178 1.03 2.98 -10.89
C ASP A 178 1.75 2.30 -12.06
N THR A 179 1.05 2.12 -13.17
CA THR A 179 1.58 1.51 -14.38
C THR A 179 2.03 2.57 -15.38
N LEU A 180 2.64 2.16 -16.51
CA LEU A 180 2.98 3.08 -17.59
C LEU A 180 1.73 3.61 -18.34
N LYS A 181 0.58 2.96 -18.19
CA LYS A 181 -0.71 3.46 -18.69
C LYS A 181 -1.26 4.46 -17.66
N VAL A 182 -0.97 5.72 -17.90
CA VAL A 182 -1.52 6.81 -17.10
C VAL A 182 -2.87 7.22 -17.68
N ASN A 183 -3.86 7.25 -16.82
CA ASN A 183 -5.07 7.99 -17.09
C ASN A 183 -4.74 9.47 -16.91
N GLU A 184 -4.59 10.21 -18.01
CA GLU A 184 -4.08 11.59 -18.03
C GLU A 184 -4.87 12.56 -17.14
N GLU A 185 -6.08 12.18 -16.73
CA GLU A 185 -6.97 13.02 -15.93
C GLU A 185 -6.79 12.87 -14.41
N GLU A 186 -6.31 11.74 -13.90
CA GLU A 186 -6.33 11.45 -12.46
C GLU A 186 -4.98 11.48 -11.75
N ASP A 187 -3.86 11.26 -12.44
CA ASP A 187 -2.54 11.27 -11.79
C ASP A 187 -1.44 11.84 -12.67
N LYS A 188 -1.14 13.12 -12.49
CA LYS A 188 -0.10 13.85 -13.23
C LYS A 188 1.32 13.51 -12.77
N SER A 189 1.50 12.67 -11.77
CA SER A 189 2.77 12.49 -11.06
C SER A 189 3.69 11.47 -11.69
N ILE A 190 3.25 10.71 -12.73
CA ILE A 190 3.87 9.44 -13.00
C ILE A 190 4.53 9.37 -14.35
N CYS A 191 5.45 8.51 -14.38
CA CYS A 191 6.14 7.72 -15.41
C CYS A 191 5.63 7.85 -16.86
N ALA A 192 4.57 8.53 -17.11
CA ALA A 192 3.77 8.63 -18.31
C ALA A 192 4.49 9.20 -19.53
N ARG A 193 5.69 9.65 -19.41
CA ARG A 193 6.37 10.31 -20.52
C ARG A 193 7.21 9.37 -21.40
N MET A 194 7.18 8.07 -21.11
CA MET A 194 8.10 7.09 -21.69
C MET A 194 7.47 6.19 -22.75
N GLY A 195 6.57 6.69 -23.55
CA GLY A 195 6.00 5.96 -24.69
C GLY A 195 6.90 5.83 -25.92
N LYS A 196 8.20 6.09 -25.83
CA LYS A 196 9.11 5.90 -26.98
C LYS A 196 10.28 5.03 -26.56
N SER A 197 10.46 3.90 -27.25
CA SER A 197 11.73 3.20 -27.26
C SER A 197 12.80 4.14 -27.82
N ILE A 198 13.92 4.21 -27.14
CA ILE A 198 15.09 4.94 -27.61
C ILE A 198 16.17 3.89 -27.82
N ASP A 199 16.48 3.64 -29.05
CA ASP A 199 17.66 2.84 -29.39
C ASP A 199 18.89 3.72 -29.22
N GLY A 200 19.87 3.23 -28.49
CA GLY A 200 21.09 4.00 -28.28
C GLY A 200 22.11 3.28 -27.42
N ILE A 201 23.27 3.88 -27.30
CA ILE A 201 24.41 3.34 -26.56
C ILE A 201 24.62 4.16 -25.28
N TYR A 202 24.78 3.47 -24.16
CA TYR A 202 25.19 4.10 -22.90
C TYR A 202 26.65 4.55 -23.01
N SER A 203 26.91 5.81 -22.76
CA SER A 203 28.25 6.39 -22.72
C SER A 203 28.74 6.63 -21.30
N ALA A 204 30.06 6.67 -21.12
CA ALA A 204 30.72 6.86 -19.82
C ALA A 204 30.35 8.18 -19.10
N GLY A 205 29.64 9.10 -19.75
CA GLY A 205 29.15 10.33 -19.16
C GLY A 205 27.76 10.22 -18.52
N ARG A 206 27.30 9.04 -18.15
CA ARG A 206 25.95 8.80 -17.62
C ARG A 206 24.84 9.26 -18.56
N ASN A 207 25.08 9.09 -19.85
CA ASN A 207 24.19 9.57 -20.89
C ASN A 207 23.82 8.42 -21.81
N PHE A 208 22.52 8.25 -22.11
CA PHE A 208 22.05 7.28 -23.06
C PHE A 208 21.79 7.99 -24.40
N ASP A 209 22.69 7.75 -25.36
CA ASP A 209 22.67 8.29 -26.73
C ASP A 209 22.52 9.83 -26.81
N GLY A 210 23.08 10.54 -25.84
CA GLY A 210 22.97 12.01 -25.77
C GLY A 210 21.57 12.56 -25.46
N LYS A 211 20.60 11.70 -25.24
CA LYS A 211 19.17 12.08 -25.10
C LYS A 211 18.66 11.98 -23.69
N ILE A 212 19.19 11.02 -22.92
CA ILE A 212 18.78 10.79 -21.53
C ILE A 212 20.00 10.86 -20.65
N GLN A 213 20.00 11.77 -19.70
CA GLN A 213 21.02 11.83 -18.67
C GLN A 213 20.59 11.01 -17.47
N LEU A 214 21.46 10.10 -17.03
CA LEU A 214 21.25 9.27 -15.85
C LEU A 214 21.98 9.91 -14.68
N ASP A 215 21.38 9.89 -13.52
CA ASP A 215 21.96 10.35 -12.24
C ASP A 215 22.16 9.17 -11.27
N GLU A 216 22.54 9.50 -10.04
CA GLU A 216 22.83 8.49 -9.01
C GLU A 216 21.57 7.74 -8.55
N ASP A 217 20.41 8.40 -8.68
CA ASP A 217 19.11 7.86 -8.26
C ASP A 217 18.39 7.12 -9.40
N THR A 218 18.95 7.18 -10.61
CA THR A 218 18.36 6.53 -11.79
C THR A 218 18.39 5.00 -11.64
N LYS A 219 17.22 4.37 -11.69
CA LYS A 219 17.09 2.90 -11.67
C LYS A 219 16.97 2.37 -13.09
N VAL A 220 17.84 1.44 -13.44
CA VAL A 220 17.85 0.78 -14.75
C VAL A 220 17.48 -0.70 -14.56
N PHE A 221 16.41 -1.12 -15.22
CA PHE A 221 16.00 -2.52 -15.25
C PHE A 221 16.32 -3.12 -16.60
N VAL A 222 17.05 -4.24 -16.58
CA VAL A 222 17.29 -5.04 -17.78
C VAL A 222 16.24 -6.14 -17.83
N VAL A 223 15.39 -6.09 -18.84
CA VAL A 223 14.30 -7.04 -19.04
C VAL A 223 14.60 -7.88 -20.30
N PRO A 224 14.62 -9.22 -20.19
CA PRO A 224 14.80 -10.07 -21.35
C PRO A 224 13.68 -9.89 -22.38
N GLU A 225 14.00 -9.96 -23.67
CA GLU A 225 13.01 -9.79 -24.75
C GLU A 225 11.97 -10.93 -24.79
N ASP A 226 12.36 -12.11 -24.35
CA ASP A 226 11.62 -13.37 -24.47
C ASP A 226 11.01 -13.88 -23.16
N GLY A 227 11.10 -13.12 -22.09
CA GLY A 227 10.44 -13.47 -20.82
C GLY A 227 11.02 -14.69 -20.08
N ASN A 228 12.20 -15.18 -20.47
CA ASN A 228 12.94 -16.30 -19.85
C ASN A 228 14.13 -15.83 -19.02
#